data_b03149d405aac344e02754c92a2b3756
#
_entry.id   b03149d405aac344e02754c92a2b3756
#
_cell.length_a   1.000
_cell.length_b   1.000
_cell.length_c   1.000
_cell.angle_alpha   90.00
_cell.angle_beta   90.00
_cell.angle_gamma   90.00
#
_symmetry.space_group_name_H-M   'P 1'
#
loop_
_entity.id
_entity.type
_entity.pdbx_description
1 polymer ?
#
loop_
_entity_poly.entity_id
_entity_poly.type
_entity_poly.pdbx_seq_one_letter_code
_entity_poly.pdbx_strand_id
1 'polypeptide(L)'
;MNGRGYFVTGTDTGVGKTRIAAALLHGFAATGLSTVGMKPVAAGCDWRDGVACWDDVEQLIAASSVQADPAWVNPYCFEASIAPHLAAAQAGVAIQLDKIVAACRALQAQTDVVVVEEAGGWYL
;
A
#
# COMPACT_ATOMS: atom_id res chain seq x y z
N MET A 1 -21.59 4.11 -4.98
CA MET A 1 -20.75 5.31 -5.19
C MET A 1 -19.32 4.95 -4.86
N ASN A 2 -18.39 5.24 -5.77
CA ASN A 2 -17.00 4.90 -5.54
C ASN A 2 -16.35 5.86 -4.54
N GLY A 3 -15.48 5.31 -3.70
CA GLY A 3 -14.71 6.08 -2.74
C GLY A 3 -13.68 6.99 -3.40
N ARG A 4 -13.25 8.01 -2.68
CA ARG A 4 -12.18 8.90 -3.11
C ARG A 4 -10.82 8.25 -2.92
N GLY A 5 -9.86 8.61 -3.78
CA GLY A 5 -8.48 8.15 -3.67
C GLY A 5 -7.54 9.30 -3.34
N TYR A 6 -6.59 9.02 -2.46
CA TYR A 6 -5.53 9.95 -2.11
C TYR A 6 -4.19 9.25 -2.24
N PHE A 7 -3.20 9.94 -2.79
CA PHE A 7 -1.85 9.40 -2.96
C PHE A 7 -0.88 10.08 -2.01
N VAL A 8 -0.10 9.26 -1.31
CA VAL A 8 1.01 9.74 -0.50
C VAL A 8 2.30 9.41 -1.25
N THR A 9 2.98 10.46 -1.70
CA THR A 9 4.22 10.34 -2.46
C THR A 9 5.38 10.99 -1.71
N GLY A 10 6.59 10.69 -2.14
CA GLY A 10 7.79 11.30 -1.60
C GLY A 10 9.01 10.64 -2.19
N THR A 11 10.14 11.35 -2.15
CA THR A 11 11.40 10.83 -2.70
C THR A 11 12.07 9.82 -1.78
N ASP A 12 11.73 9.85 -0.49
CA ASP A 12 12.33 8.96 0.48
C ASP A 12 11.45 7.74 0.74
N THR A 13 12.10 6.61 0.85
CA THR A 13 11.48 5.42 1.40
C THR A 13 11.47 5.57 2.91
N GLY A 14 10.37 5.42 3.53
CA GLY A 14 10.46 5.33 4.94
C GLY A 14 9.26 5.68 5.75
N VAL A 15 9.54 5.72 7.01
CA VAL A 15 8.58 5.82 8.10
C VAL A 15 7.67 7.04 7.96
N GLY A 16 8.20 8.14 7.39
CA GLY A 16 7.42 9.38 7.24
C GLY A 16 6.20 9.25 6.35
N LYS A 17 6.33 8.59 5.19
CA LYS A 17 5.20 8.37 4.26
C LYS A 17 4.14 7.49 4.89
N THR A 18 4.54 6.41 5.53
CA THR A 18 3.61 5.48 6.18
C THR A 18 2.89 6.16 7.34
N ARG A 19 3.58 6.99 8.12
CA ARG A 19 2.95 7.77 9.21
C ARG A 19 1.92 8.75 8.69
N ILE A 20 2.21 9.44 7.58
CA ILE A 20 1.27 10.37 6.96
C ILE A 20 0.05 9.61 6.44
N ALA A 21 0.26 8.50 5.76
CA ALA A 21 -0.84 7.67 5.26
C ALA A 21 -1.72 7.17 6.41
N ALA A 22 -1.11 6.65 7.47
CA ALA A 22 -1.84 6.20 8.65
C ALA A 22 -2.62 7.33 9.33
N ALA A 23 -2.01 8.51 9.43
CA ALA A 23 -2.69 9.69 10.01
C ALA A 23 -3.89 10.11 9.17
N LEU A 24 -3.79 10.06 7.84
CA LEU A 24 -4.93 10.34 6.94
C LEU A 24 -6.05 9.33 7.14
N LEU A 25 -5.71 8.05 7.23
CA LEU A 25 -6.69 6.99 7.46
C LEU A 25 -7.45 7.21 8.77
N HIS A 26 -6.72 7.49 9.86
CA HIS A 26 -7.34 7.78 11.15
C HIS A 26 -8.17 9.06 11.13
N GLY A 27 -7.66 10.11 10.48
CA GLY A 27 -8.36 11.39 10.39
C GLY A 27 -9.69 11.27 9.64
N PHE A 28 -9.69 10.60 8.50
CA PHE A 28 -10.94 10.38 7.74
C PHE A 28 -11.91 9.47 8.49
N ALA A 29 -11.41 8.41 9.14
CA ALA A 29 -12.25 7.53 9.94
C ALA A 29 -12.91 8.28 11.10
N ALA A 30 -12.21 9.24 11.70
CA ALA A 30 -12.76 10.07 12.78
C ALA A 30 -13.92 10.94 12.32
N THR A 31 -14.03 11.23 11.03
CA THR A 31 -15.17 11.97 10.45
C THR A 31 -16.34 11.06 10.08
N GLY A 32 -16.26 9.78 10.34
CA GLY A 32 -17.31 8.81 10.03
C GLY A 32 -17.20 8.12 8.69
N LEU A 33 -16.11 8.37 7.95
CA LEU A 33 -15.87 7.72 6.66
C LEU A 33 -15.20 6.37 6.84
N SER A 34 -15.54 5.41 5.98
CA SER A 34 -14.82 4.15 5.92
C SER A 34 -13.53 4.32 5.12
N THR A 35 -12.43 3.74 5.63
CA THR A 35 -11.10 3.96 5.08
C THR A 35 -10.34 2.66 4.86
N VAL A 36 -9.49 2.64 3.85
CA VAL A 36 -8.54 1.55 3.63
C VAL A 36 -7.25 2.10 3.05
N GLY A 37 -6.13 1.58 3.52
CA GLY A 37 -4.82 1.87 2.96
C GLY A 37 -4.46 0.88 1.87
N MET A 38 -3.69 1.34 0.88
CA MET A 38 -3.18 0.52 -0.21
C MET A 38 -1.71 0.80 -0.43
N LYS A 39 -0.92 -0.26 -0.54
CA LYS A 39 0.49 -0.20 -0.95
C LYS A 39 0.62 -1.06 -2.20
N PRO A 40 0.55 -0.48 -3.41
CA PRO A 40 0.56 -1.26 -4.65
C PRO A 40 1.79 -2.15 -4.79
N VAL A 41 2.95 -1.63 -4.45
CA VAL A 41 4.20 -2.37 -4.48
C VAL A 41 4.97 -2.10 -3.20
N ALA A 42 5.31 -3.14 -2.46
CA ALA A 42 6.18 -3.08 -1.30
C ALA A 42 7.49 -3.81 -1.60
N ALA A 43 8.61 -3.21 -1.23
CA ALA A 43 9.93 -3.82 -1.40
C ALA A 43 10.73 -3.67 -0.11
N GLY A 44 11.47 -4.72 0.24
CA GLY A 44 12.21 -4.78 1.49
C GLY A 44 11.34 -5.27 2.64
N CYS A 45 11.65 -6.45 3.13
CA CYS A 45 10.93 -7.02 4.26
C CYS A 45 11.80 -7.07 5.51
N ASP A 46 11.14 -7.16 6.67
CA ASP A 46 11.77 -7.55 7.92
C ASP A 46 11.50 -9.04 8.13
N TRP A 47 12.42 -9.70 8.81
CA TRP A 47 12.25 -11.11 9.15
C TRP A 47 11.93 -11.24 10.63
N ARG A 48 10.77 -11.85 10.94
CA ARG A 48 10.33 -12.12 12.30
C ARG A 48 10.09 -13.61 12.45
N ASP A 49 10.89 -14.25 13.28
CA ASP A 49 10.82 -15.70 13.50
C ASP A 49 10.86 -16.50 12.17
N GLY A 50 11.69 -16.07 11.24
CA GLY A 50 11.84 -16.72 9.95
C GLY A 50 10.74 -16.41 8.93
N VAL A 51 9.83 -15.49 9.25
CA VAL A 51 8.72 -15.08 8.37
C VAL A 51 8.97 -13.68 7.84
N ALA A 52 8.83 -13.51 6.53
CA ALA A 52 8.94 -12.20 5.90
C ALA A 52 7.72 -11.33 6.25
N CYS A 53 7.99 -10.10 6.69
CA CYS A 53 6.96 -9.15 7.07
C CYS A 53 7.25 -7.79 6.43
N TRP A 54 6.20 -7.11 5.97
CA TRP A 54 6.29 -5.76 5.42
C TRP A 54 5.60 -4.81 6.39
N ASP A 55 6.39 -4.11 7.19
CA ASP A 55 5.90 -3.27 8.30
C ASP A 55 4.99 -2.14 7.82
N ASP A 56 5.32 -1.50 6.70
CA ASP A 56 4.51 -0.43 6.13
C ASP A 56 3.11 -0.94 5.72
N VAL A 57 3.04 -2.11 5.11
CA VAL A 57 1.75 -2.74 4.75
C VAL A 57 0.94 -3.05 6.01
N GLU A 58 1.60 -3.61 7.03
CA GLU A 58 0.93 -3.93 8.29
C GLU A 58 0.39 -2.68 8.98
N GLN A 59 1.15 -1.59 8.97
CA GLN A 59 0.72 -0.31 9.54
C GLN A 59 -0.49 0.26 8.80
N LEU A 60 -0.52 0.18 7.47
CA LEU A 60 -1.66 0.62 6.68
C LEU A 60 -2.91 -0.21 6.98
N ILE A 61 -2.76 -1.52 7.09
CA ILE A 61 -3.88 -2.41 7.45
C ILE A 61 -4.41 -2.06 8.84
N ALA A 62 -3.52 -1.87 9.81
CA ALA A 62 -3.91 -1.54 11.18
C ALA A 62 -4.62 -0.19 11.29
N ALA A 63 -4.24 0.78 10.45
CA ALA A 63 -4.83 2.11 10.45
C ALA A 63 -6.14 2.18 9.64
N SER A 64 -6.43 1.18 8.82
CA SER A 64 -7.65 1.11 8.02
C SER A 64 -8.86 0.76 8.88
N SER A 65 -10.00 1.38 8.61
CA SER A 65 -11.24 1.04 9.31
C SER A 65 -11.96 -0.16 8.69
N VAL A 66 -11.61 -0.53 7.45
CA VAL A 66 -12.20 -1.65 6.73
C VAL A 66 -11.16 -2.75 6.53
N GLN A 67 -11.56 -3.99 6.80
CA GLN A 67 -10.75 -5.17 6.50
C GLN A 67 -11.01 -5.59 5.06
N ALA A 68 -10.05 -5.32 4.18
CA ALA A 68 -10.16 -5.65 2.76
C ALA A 68 -9.27 -6.84 2.39
N ASP A 69 -9.48 -7.39 1.20
CA ASP A 69 -8.65 -8.48 0.68
C ASP A 69 -7.18 -8.03 0.62
N PRO A 70 -6.26 -8.74 1.28
CA PRO A 70 -4.84 -8.39 1.26
C PRO A 70 -4.25 -8.29 -0.16
N ALA A 71 -4.76 -9.06 -1.11
CA ALA A 71 -4.31 -9.00 -2.50
C ALA A 71 -4.67 -7.67 -3.17
N TRP A 72 -5.69 -6.97 -2.70
CA TRP A 72 -6.04 -5.64 -3.18
C TRP A 72 -5.28 -4.55 -2.44
N VAL A 73 -5.04 -4.75 -1.14
CA VAL A 73 -4.27 -3.80 -0.33
C VAL A 73 -2.81 -3.75 -0.76
N ASN A 74 -2.23 -4.92 -1.06
CA ASN A 74 -0.84 -5.02 -1.49
C ASN A 74 -0.69 -6.07 -2.60
N PRO A 75 -0.95 -5.69 -3.86
CA PRO A 75 -0.86 -6.61 -5.00
C PRO A 75 0.53 -7.19 -5.22
N TYR A 76 1.59 -6.41 -4.96
CA TYR A 76 2.97 -6.85 -5.14
C TYR A 76 3.80 -6.58 -3.91
N CYS A 77 4.55 -7.59 -3.45
CA CYS A 77 5.51 -7.43 -2.38
C CYS A 77 6.77 -8.24 -2.69
N PHE A 78 7.92 -7.64 -2.43
CA PHE A 78 9.22 -8.23 -2.71
C PHE A 78 10.10 -8.19 -1.47
N GLU A 79 10.88 -9.24 -1.26
CA GLU A 79 11.76 -9.34 -0.09
C GLU A 79 12.96 -8.40 -0.19
N ALA A 80 13.49 -8.19 -1.39
CA ALA A 80 14.70 -7.40 -1.59
C ALA A 80 14.45 -5.91 -1.34
N SER A 81 15.34 -5.27 -0.58
CA SER A 81 15.28 -3.84 -0.25
C SER A 81 15.95 -3.01 -1.34
N ILE A 82 15.42 -3.10 -2.56
CA ILE A 82 15.89 -2.38 -3.75
C ILE A 82 14.71 -1.74 -4.44
N ALA A 83 14.98 -0.92 -5.46
CA ALA A 83 13.91 -0.28 -6.22
C ALA A 83 12.91 -1.31 -6.75
N PRO A 84 11.60 -1.03 -6.72
CA PRO A 84 10.56 -2.02 -7.07
C PRO A 84 10.75 -2.69 -8.43
N HIS A 85 11.15 -1.95 -9.46
CA HIS A 85 11.36 -2.51 -10.78
C HIS A 85 12.53 -3.52 -10.81
N LEU A 86 13.58 -3.27 -10.02
CA LEU A 86 14.71 -4.18 -9.88
C LEU A 86 14.32 -5.43 -9.07
N ALA A 87 13.57 -5.22 -8.00
CA ALA A 87 13.07 -6.34 -7.18
C ALA A 87 12.18 -7.27 -8.01
N ALA A 88 11.30 -6.71 -8.81
CA ALA A 88 10.43 -7.48 -9.71
C ALA A 88 11.25 -8.25 -10.74
N ALA A 89 12.25 -7.63 -11.35
CA ALA A 89 13.11 -8.29 -12.31
C ALA A 89 13.87 -9.47 -11.69
N GLN A 90 14.40 -9.30 -10.49
CA GLN A 90 15.08 -10.39 -9.77
C GLN A 90 14.15 -11.55 -9.41
N ALA A 91 12.91 -11.23 -9.08
CA ALA A 91 11.90 -12.24 -8.73
C ALA A 91 11.26 -12.90 -9.97
N GLY A 92 11.54 -12.42 -11.16
CA GLY A 92 10.92 -12.91 -12.40
C GLY A 92 9.45 -12.52 -12.51
N VAL A 93 9.05 -11.42 -11.88
CA VAL A 93 7.66 -10.95 -11.86
C VAL A 93 7.53 -9.70 -12.71
N ALA A 94 6.51 -9.66 -13.56
CA ALA A 94 6.14 -8.47 -14.31
C ALA A 94 5.06 -7.71 -13.52
N ILE A 95 5.35 -6.47 -13.13
CA ILE A 95 4.35 -5.62 -12.48
C ILE A 95 3.40 -5.09 -13.55
N GLN A 96 2.12 -5.41 -13.41
CA GLN A 96 1.09 -5.02 -14.35
C GLN A 96 0.25 -3.88 -13.76
N LEU A 97 0.26 -2.72 -14.43
CA LEU A 97 -0.47 -1.54 -13.97
C LEU A 97 -1.98 -1.78 -13.89
N ASP A 98 -2.54 -2.50 -14.87
CA ASP A 98 -3.98 -2.80 -14.89
C ASP A 98 -4.41 -3.65 -13.68
N LYS A 99 -3.55 -4.52 -13.18
CA LYS A 99 -3.81 -5.29 -11.96
C LYS A 99 -3.87 -4.36 -10.74
N ILE A 100 -2.94 -3.40 -10.67
CA ILE A 100 -2.93 -2.40 -9.59
C ILE A 100 -4.18 -1.53 -9.65
N VAL A 101 -4.55 -1.06 -10.84
CA VAL A 101 -5.76 -0.24 -11.03
C VAL A 101 -7.01 -1.01 -10.64
N ALA A 102 -7.12 -2.27 -11.04
CA ALA A 102 -8.26 -3.11 -10.69
C ALA A 102 -8.38 -3.29 -9.17
N ALA A 103 -7.25 -3.52 -8.48
CA ALA A 103 -7.24 -3.63 -7.03
C ALA A 103 -7.68 -2.31 -6.35
N CYS A 104 -7.18 -1.18 -6.83
CA CYS A 104 -7.58 0.13 -6.31
C CYS A 104 -9.08 0.37 -6.48
N ARG A 105 -9.62 0.07 -7.66
CA ARG A 105 -11.06 0.19 -7.92
C ARG A 105 -11.90 -0.72 -7.03
N ALA A 106 -11.42 -1.94 -6.78
CA ALA A 106 -12.11 -2.84 -5.87
C ALA A 106 -12.18 -2.27 -4.46
N LEU A 107 -11.09 -1.65 -3.98
CA LEU A 107 -11.06 -0.98 -2.68
C LEU A 107 -12.00 0.24 -2.65
N GLN A 108 -12.00 1.04 -3.72
CA GLN A 108 -12.89 2.20 -3.84
C GLN A 108 -14.37 1.81 -3.82
N ALA A 109 -14.71 0.63 -4.34
CA ALA A 109 -16.07 0.13 -4.34
C ALA A 109 -16.55 -0.27 -2.93
N GLN A 110 -15.63 -0.53 -2.00
CA GLN A 110 -15.94 -1.00 -0.65
C GLN A 110 -15.82 0.08 0.42
N THR A 111 -15.19 1.20 0.10
CA THR A 111 -14.84 2.21 1.11
C THR A 111 -15.14 3.61 0.61
N ASP A 112 -15.27 4.53 1.56
CA ASP A 112 -15.42 5.95 1.24
C ASP A 112 -14.09 6.59 0.82
N VAL A 113 -12.98 6.12 1.39
CA VAL A 113 -11.65 6.70 1.15
C VAL A 113 -10.60 5.60 1.02
N VAL A 114 -9.80 5.66 -0.04
CA VAL A 114 -8.60 4.83 -0.22
C VAL A 114 -7.38 5.74 -0.15
N VAL A 115 -6.43 5.43 0.72
CA VAL A 115 -5.15 6.13 0.81
C VAL A 115 -4.07 5.22 0.23
N VAL A 116 -3.46 5.66 -0.87
CA VAL A 116 -2.44 4.89 -1.58
C VAL A 116 -1.06 5.43 -1.23
N GLU A 117 -0.20 4.57 -0.68
CA GLU A 117 1.19 4.92 -0.41
C GLU A 117 2.08 4.40 -1.54
N GLU A 118 2.81 5.30 -2.18
CA GLU A 118 3.74 4.95 -3.24
C GLU A 118 5.03 4.38 -2.65
N ALA A 119 5.59 3.35 -3.29
CA ALA A 119 6.90 2.84 -2.93
C ALA A 119 7.98 3.86 -3.31
N GLY A 120 8.93 4.10 -2.39
CA GLY A 120 10.05 4.98 -2.67
C GLY A 120 10.92 4.44 -3.80
N GLY A 121 11.48 5.36 -4.60
CA GLY A 121 12.35 4.99 -5.72
C GLY A 121 11.62 4.48 -6.96
N TRP A 122 10.31 4.53 -6.99
CA TRP A 122 9.50 4.15 -8.14
C TRP A 122 9.41 5.31 -9.11
N TYR A 123 9.73 5.07 -10.37
CA TYR A 123 9.59 6.05 -11.45
C TYR A 123 8.40 5.67 -12.33
N LEU A 124 7.48 6.58 -12.43
CA LEU A 124 6.32 6.40 -13.28
C LEU A 124 6.59 6.90 -14.69
#